data_4bd29a689c020f07c43ddef0fdba846a
#
_entry.id   4bd29a689c020f07c43ddef0fdba846a
#
_cell.length_a   1.000
_cell.length_b   1.000
_cell.length_c   1.000
_cell.angle_alpha   90.00
_cell.angle_beta   90.00
_cell.angle_gamma   90.00
#
_symmetry.space_group_name_H-M   'P 1'
#
loop_
_entity.id
_entity.type
_entity.pdbx_description
1 polymer ?
#
loop_
_entity_poly.entity_id
_entity_poly.type
_entity_poly.pdbx_seq_one_letter_code
_entity_poly.pdbx_strand_id
1 'polypeptide(L)'
;DLEEKDIGRPSTYAPIVATLIDRKYISKEKKSLIPTELGFIVTEMMEQYFREIVDAGFTAQMEDNLDDIESKGVRWKSVIEEFYGTLKEELDIADKQIEKVEFKEELTGEMCEKCGKPMAVKHGRFGVFAACTGYPECKNTKPLVQSINVKCPKCGKDIVARKSKKGRVFYGCSGYP
;
A
#
# COMPACT_ATOMS: atom_id res chain seq x y z
N ASP A 1 -19.01 -3.37 -14.35
CA ASP A 1 -19.47 -2.73 -13.07
C ASP A 1 -19.05 -1.26 -12.94
N LEU A 2 -17.76 -0.88 -13.11
CA LEU A 2 -17.33 0.52 -12.96
C LEU A 2 -17.90 1.41 -14.07
N GLU A 3 -17.85 0.95 -15.32
CA GLU A 3 -18.45 1.65 -16.47
C GLU A 3 -19.97 1.78 -16.36
N GLU A 4 -20.66 0.76 -15.83
CA GLU A 4 -22.11 0.79 -15.61
C GLU A 4 -22.54 1.80 -14.53
N LYS A 5 -21.61 2.20 -13.68
CA LYS A 5 -21.81 3.18 -12.61
C LYS A 5 -21.19 4.56 -12.92
N ASP A 6 -20.72 4.77 -14.13
CA ASP A 6 -20.03 5.98 -14.57
C ASP A 6 -18.83 6.38 -13.70
N ILE A 7 -18.15 5.37 -13.10
CA ILE A 7 -16.99 5.58 -12.24
C ILE A 7 -15.71 5.43 -13.04
N GLY A 8 -14.92 6.49 -13.10
CA GLY A 8 -13.66 6.55 -13.83
C GLY A 8 -13.84 6.62 -15.35
N ARG A 9 -12.74 6.56 -16.05
CA ARG A 9 -12.68 6.56 -17.52
C ARG A 9 -11.71 5.48 -18.00
N PRO A 10 -11.85 4.95 -19.22
CA PRO A 10 -10.97 3.89 -19.75
C PRO A 10 -9.48 4.19 -19.59
N SER A 11 -9.08 5.46 -19.73
CA SER A 11 -7.70 5.90 -19.59
C SER A 11 -7.17 5.87 -18.15
N THR A 12 -8.05 5.88 -17.14
CA THR A 12 -7.67 5.95 -15.71
C THR A 12 -7.64 4.60 -15.02
N TYR A 13 -8.34 3.58 -15.53
CA TYR A 13 -8.42 2.27 -14.87
C TYR A 13 -7.05 1.61 -14.68
N ALA A 14 -6.24 1.56 -15.73
CA ALA A 14 -4.94 0.90 -15.64
C ALA A 14 -3.96 1.59 -14.68
N PRO A 15 -3.80 2.93 -14.68
CA PRO A 15 -3.00 3.65 -13.68
C PRO A 15 -3.49 3.48 -12.25
N ILE A 16 -4.82 3.49 -12.01
CA ILE A 16 -5.40 3.30 -10.68
C ILE A 16 -5.08 1.89 -10.15
N VAL A 17 -5.33 0.84 -10.94
CA VAL A 17 -5.00 -0.54 -10.56
C VAL A 17 -3.52 -0.71 -10.29
N ALA A 18 -2.64 -0.13 -11.10
CA ALA A 18 -1.20 -0.15 -10.86
C ALA A 18 -0.84 0.50 -9.52
N THR A 19 -1.44 1.66 -9.20
CA THR A 19 -1.24 2.35 -7.92
C THR A 19 -1.70 1.52 -6.72
N LEU A 20 -2.86 0.86 -6.82
CA LEU A 20 -3.37 -0.01 -5.76
C LEU A 20 -2.45 -1.21 -5.49
N ILE A 21 -1.87 -1.79 -6.55
CA ILE A 21 -0.88 -2.89 -6.44
C ILE A 21 0.42 -2.37 -5.83
N ASP A 22 0.93 -1.23 -6.26
CA ASP A 22 2.18 -0.64 -5.76
C ASP A 22 2.06 -0.26 -4.27
N ARG A 23 0.91 0.21 -3.85
CA ARG A 23 0.58 0.50 -2.45
C ARG A 23 0.23 -0.73 -1.64
N LYS A 24 0.16 -1.90 -2.27
CA LYS A 24 -0.19 -3.19 -1.64
C LYS A 24 -1.58 -3.24 -1.02
N TYR A 25 -2.51 -2.47 -1.53
CA TYR A 25 -3.92 -2.58 -1.13
C TYR A 25 -4.59 -3.79 -1.76
N ILE A 26 -4.12 -4.17 -2.95
CA ILE A 26 -4.53 -5.37 -3.66
C ILE A 26 -3.30 -6.15 -4.15
N SER A 27 -3.46 -7.46 -4.30
CA SER A 27 -2.51 -8.35 -4.97
C SER A 27 -3.12 -8.88 -6.27
N LYS A 28 -2.27 -9.19 -7.24
CA LYS A 28 -2.70 -9.81 -8.49
C LYS A 28 -2.34 -11.29 -8.48
N GLU A 29 -3.35 -12.14 -8.51
CA GLU A 29 -3.20 -13.57 -8.65
C GLU A 29 -3.78 -14.03 -9.99
N LYS A 30 -2.89 -14.46 -10.90
CA LYS A 30 -3.25 -14.82 -12.29
C LYS A 30 -3.99 -13.65 -12.99
N LYS A 31 -5.32 -13.76 -13.12
CA LYS A 31 -6.20 -12.74 -13.74
C LYS A 31 -7.09 -12.01 -12.74
N SER A 32 -7.05 -12.37 -11.47
CA SER A 32 -7.89 -11.80 -10.42
C SER A 32 -7.11 -10.79 -9.57
N LEU A 33 -7.81 -9.76 -9.11
CA LEU A 33 -7.33 -8.81 -8.10
C LEU A 33 -7.91 -9.24 -6.76
N ILE A 34 -7.05 -9.41 -5.77
CA ILE A 34 -7.43 -9.88 -4.43
C ILE A 34 -7.06 -8.78 -3.42
N PRO A 35 -8.01 -8.31 -2.59
CA PRO A 35 -7.71 -7.37 -1.53
C PRO A 35 -6.72 -7.97 -0.52
N THR A 36 -5.84 -7.15 0.00
CA THR A 36 -4.93 -7.50 1.09
C THR A 36 -5.54 -7.10 2.44
N GLU A 37 -4.98 -7.58 3.54
CA GLU A 37 -5.36 -7.14 4.89
C GLU A 37 -5.25 -5.61 5.02
N LEU A 38 -4.16 -5.02 4.51
CA LEU A 38 -4.00 -3.56 4.47
C LEU A 38 -5.10 -2.90 3.64
N GLY A 39 -5.50 -3.50 2.52
CA GLY A 39 -6.60 -3.01 1.69
C GLY A 39 -7.91 -2.94 2.44
N PHE A 40 -8.27 -4.00 3.17
CA PHE A 40 -9.48 -4.03 4.00
C PHE A 40 -9.46 -2.95 5.08
N ILE A 41 -8.36 -2.84 5.85
CA ILE A 41 -8.23 -1.85 6.92
C ILE A 41 -8.37 -0.42 6.37
N VAL A 42 -7.73 -0.13 5.25
CA VAL A 42 -7.84 1.21 4.62
C VAL A 42 -9.26 1.46 4.12
N THR A 43 -9.92 0.47 3.53
CA THR A 43 -11.30 0.61 3.05
C THR A 43 -12.25 0.85 4.22
N GLU A 44 -12.18 0.08 5.29
CA GLU A 44 -13.00 0.27 6.49
C GLU A 44 -12.81 1.68 7.09
N MET A 45 -11.56 2.15 7.18
CA MET A 45 -11.25 3.49 7.66
C MET A 45 -11.85 4.57 6.74
N MET A 46 -11.75 4.40 5.42
CA MET A 46 -12.32 5.33 4.46
C MET A 46 -13.86 5.35 4.54
N GLU A 47 -14.51 4.20 4.63
CA GLU A 47 -15.98 4.10 4.79
C GLU A 47 -16.47 4.69 6.11
N GLN A 48 -15.65 4.64 7.16
CA GLN A 48 -16.01 5.17 8.46
C GLN A 48 -15.89 6.70 8.55
N TYR A 49 -14.81 7.28 8.00
CA TYR A 49 -14.47 8.69 8.20
C TYR A 49 -14.66 9.57 6.96
N PHE A 50 -14.72 8.96 5.76
CA PHE A 50 -14.82 9.64 4.47
C PHE A 50 -15.93 9.04 3.60
N ARG A 51 -17.06 8.78 4.24
CA ARG A 51 -18.15 8.03 3.63
C ARG A 51 -18.71 8.67 2.37
N GLU A 52 -18.86 9.99 2.38
CA GLU A 52 -19.40 10.70 1.22
C GLU A 52 -18.42 10.64 0.05
N ILE A 53 -17.12 10.79 0.30
CA ILE A 53 -16.09 10.80 -0.75
C ILE A 53 -15.89 9.42 -1.39
N VAL A 54 -16.06 8.32 -0.63
CA VAL A 54 -15.91 6.96 -1.16
C VAL A 54 -17.20 6.39 -1.72
N ASP A 55 -18.30 7.12 -1.64
CA ASP A 55 -19.57 6.72 -2.24
C ASP A 55 -19.48 6.69 -3.77
N ALA A 56 -20.03 5.63 -4.38
CA ALA A 56 -20.03 5.48 -5.83
C ALA A 56 -20.81 6.58 -6.54
N GLY A 57 -21.92 7.02 -5.94
CA GLY A 57 -22.75 8.11 -6.48
C GLY A 57 -22.00 9.44 -6.46
N PHE A 58 -21.25 9.72 -5.41
CA PHE A 58 -20.39 10.91 -5.34
C PHE A 58 -19.32 10.92 -6.45
N THR A 59 -18.67 9.77 -6.68
CA THR A 59 -17.66 9.67 -7.73
C THR A 59 -18.25 9.88 -9.12
N ALA A 60 -19.41 9.28 -9.41
CA ALA A 60 -20.12 9.50 -10.67
C ALA A 60 -20.51 10.98 -10.84
N GLN A 61 -21.10 11.60 -9.80
CA GLN A 61 -21.46 13.02 -9.84
C GLN A 61 -20.25 13.95 -10.05
N MET A 62 -19.10 13.60 -9.50
CA MET A 62 -17.87 14.38 -9.72
C MET A 62 -17.41 14.28 -11.18
N GLU A 63 -17.48 13.12 -11.79
CA GLU A 63 -17.17 12.94 -13.22
C GLU A 63 -18.13 13.76 -14.09
N ASP A 64 -19.44 13.75 -13.79
CA ASP A 64 -20.43 14.59 -14.48
C ASP A 64 -20.13 16.08 -14.32
N ASN A 65 -19.77 16.51 -13.12
CA ASN A 65 -19.39 17.92 -12.86
C ASN A 65 -18.14 18.33 -13.66
N LEU A 66 -17.17 17.43 -13.83
CA LEU A 66 -15.98 17.69 -14.65
C LEU A 66 -16.34 17.79 -16.14
N ASP A 67 -17.22 16.91 -16.63
CA ASP A 67 -17.73 16.98 -18.01
C ASP A 67 -18.55 18.27 -18.24
N ASP A 68 -19.29 18.74 -17.25
CA ASP A 68 -20.05 19.98 -17.30
C ASP A 68 -19.14 21.23 -17.32
N ILE A 69 -18.00 21.20 -16.64
CA ILE A 69 -16.99 22.25 -16.75
C ILE A 69 -16.50 22.36 -18.20
N GLU A 70 -16.22 21.23 -18.85
CA GLU A 70 -15.74 21.20 -20.22
C GLU A 70 -16.83 21.63 -21.24
N SER A 71 -18.03 21.05 -21.12
CA SER A 71 -19.08 21.19 -22.14
C SER A 71 -20.00 22.38 -21.94
N LYS A 72 -20.30 22.77 -20.69
CA LYS A 72 -21.28 23.81 -20.33
C LYS A 72 -20.67 25.07 -19.76
N GLY A 73 -19.33 25.09 -19.58
CA GLY A 73 -18.63 26.25 -19.04
C GLY A 73 -18.91 26.54 -17.56
N VAL A 74 -19.29 25.52 -16.79
CA VAL A 74 -19.46 25.62 -15.33
C VAL A 74 -18.14 26.09 -14.71
N ARG A 75 -18.22 26.95 -13.70
CA ARG A 75 -17.03 27.47 -13.03
C ARG A 75 -16.38 26.35 -12.20
N TRP A 76 -15.23 25.87 -12.61
CA TRP A 76 -14.49 24.82 -11.90
C TRP A 76 -14.23 25.16 -10.41
N LYS A 77 -14.09 26.44 -10.07
CA LYS A 77 -13.88 26.87 -8.68
C LYS A 77 -15.05 26.50 -7.76
N SER A 78 -16.30 26.63 -8.24
CA SER A 78 -17.45 26.28 -7.42
C SER A 78 -17.52 24.80 -7.12
N VAL A 79 -17.13 23.94 -8.08
CA VAL A 79 -17.06 22.49 -7.89
C VAL A 79 -15.98 22.12 -6.83
N ILE A 80 -14.82 22.78 -6.91
CA ILE A 80 -13.75 22.56 -5.94
C ILE A 80 -14.10 23.10 -4.55
N GLU A 81 -14.75 24.26 -4.46
CA GLU A 81 -15.19 24.85 -3.18
C GLU A 81 -16.16 23.93 -2.45
N GLU A 82 -17.14 23.38 -3.16
CA GLU A 82 -18.11 22.42 -2.61
C GLU A 82 -17.41 21.14 -2.11
N PHE A 83 -16.61 20.51 -2.97
CA PHE A 83 -15.84 19.33 -2.61
C PHE A 83 -14.93 19.56 -1.40
N TYR A 84 -14.19 20.68 -1.40
CA TYR A 84 -13.24 20.99 -0.34
C TYR A 84 -13.92 21.24 1.00
N GLY A 85 -15.13 21.80 0.99
CA GLY A 85 -15.93 21.98 2.20
C GLY A 85 -16.20 20.66 2.90
N THR A 86 -16.77 19.71 2.19
CA THR A 86 -17.05 18.35 2.69
C THR A 86 -15.76 17.64 3.15
N LEU A 87 -14.74 17.63 2.29
CA LEU A 87 -13.45 16.99 2.62
C LEU A 87 -12.83 17.57 3.89
N LYS A 88 -12.89 18.88 4.08
CA LYS A 88 -12.31 19.52 5.25
C LYS A 88 -13.03 19.14 6.54
N GLU A 89 -14.36 19.08 6.52
CA GLU A 89 -15.16 18.66 7.68
C GLU A 89 -14.85 17.19 8.05
N GLU A 90 -14.81 16.29 7.07
CA GLU A 90 -14.45 14.88 7.29
C GLU A 90 -13.02 14.74 7.81
N LEU A 91 -12.05 15.50 7.27
CA LEU A 91 -10.67 15.51 7.76
C LEU A 91 -10.56 15.99 9.21
N ASP A 92 -11.28 17.04 9.58
CA ASP A 92 -11.28 17.57 10.95
C ASP A 92 -11.86 16.56 11.97
N ILE A 93 -12.81 15.73 11.54
CA ILE A 93 -13.37 14.63 12.33
C ILE A 93 -12.36 13.48 12.40
N ALA A 94 -11.81 13.08 11.28
CA ALA A 94 -10.86 11.98 11.16
C ALA A 94 -9.59 12.23 12.00
N ASP A 95 -9.03 13.44 11.96
CA ASP A 95 -7.82 13.81 12.71
C ASP A 95 -8.00 13.68 14.24
N LYS A 96 -9.24 13.85 14.72
CA LYS A 96 -9.58 13.73 16.16
C LYS A 96 -9.94 12.31 16.59
N GLN A 97 -10.41 11.48 15.67
CA GLN A 97 -11.04 10.20 15.99
C GLN A 97 -10.26 8.99 15.48
N ILE A 98 -9.40 9.16 14.48
CA ILE A 98 -8.61 8.05 13.95
C ILE A 98 -7.55 7.65 14.98
N GLU A 99 -7.73 6.48 15.58
CA GLU A 99 -6.70 5.84 16.37
C GLU A 99 -5.67 5.17 15.45
N LYS A 100 -4.41 5.18 15.91
CA LYS A 100 -3.34 4.53 15.18
C LYS A 100 -3.61 3.02 15.11
N VAL A 101 -3.88 2.52 13.92
CA VAL A 101 -4.04 1.09 13.70
C VAL A 101 -2.69 0.39 13.89
N GLU A 102 -2.58 -0.41 14.94
CA GLU A 102 -1.43 -1.28 15.14
C GLU A 102 -1.65 -2.59 14.39
N PHE A 103 -0.90 -2.76 13.31
CA PHE A 103 -0.87 -4.05 12.61
C PHE A 103 -0.30 -5.11 13.55
N LYS A 104 -0.93 -6.28 13.58
CA LYS A 104 -0.35 -7.44 14.26
C LYS A 104 0.99 -7.74 13.60
N GLU A 105 2.06 -7.50 14.32
CA GLU A 105 3.40 -7.75 13.81
C GLU A 105 3.60 -9.27 13.68
N GLU A 106 3.77 -9.76 12.46
CA GLU A 106 4.18 -11.14 12.22
C GLU A 106 5.60 -11.32 12.76
N LEU A 107 5.72 -12.08 13.84
CA LEU A 107 7.02 -12.40 14.43
C LEU A 107 7.74 -13.42 13.54
N THR A 108 9.02 -13.16 13.26
CA THR A 108 9.85 -14.09 12.46
C THR A 108 10.27 -15.33 13.23
N GLY A 109 10.03 -15.40 14.55
CA GLY A 109 10.55 -16.42 15.43
C GLY A 109 12.03 -16.25 15.81
N GLU A 110 12.73 -15.28 15.22
CA GLU A 110 14.12 -14.96 15.53
C GLU A 110 14.22 -13.88 16.63
N MET A 111 15.26 -14.00 17.45
CA MET A 111 15.59 -12.98 18.46
C MET A 111 16.64 -12.01 17.95
N CYS A 112 16.52 -10.75 18.35
CA CYS A 112 17.48 -9.72 17.99
C CYS A 112 18.82 -9.95 18.68
N GLU A 113 19.89 -10.08 17.91
CA GLU A 113 21.27 -10.29 18.42
C GLU A 113 21.80 -9.13 19.28
N LYS A 114 21.22 -7.92 19.14
CA LYS A 114 21.66 -6.74 19.87
C LYS A 114 20.96 -6.52 21.21
N CYS A 115 19.67 -6.82 21.30
CA CYS A 115 18.89 -6.52 22.51
C CYS A 115 18.01 -7.67 23.01
N GLY A 116 18.03 -8.85 22.36
CA GLY A 116 17.27 -10.03 22.77
C GLY A 116 15.75 -9.93 22.59
N LYS A 117 15.21 -8.84 22.07
CA LYS A 117 13.77 -8.73 21.78
C LYS A 117 13.42 -9.50 20.48
N PRO A 118 12.18 -9.96 20.29
CA PRO A 118 11.78 -10.66 19.07
C PRO A 118 11.91 -9.75 17.84
N MET A 119 12.08 -10.37 16.68
CA MET A 119 12.09 -9.66 15.40
C MET A 119 10.76 -9.85 14.68
N ALA A 120 10.23 -8.78 14.09
CA ALA A 120 8.99 -8.76 13.35
C ALA A 120 9.22 -8.50 11.86
N VAL A 121 8.34 -9.04 11.03
CA VAL A 121 8.33 -8.82 9.58
C VAL A 121 7.87 -7.39 9.31
N LYS A 122 8.67 -6.59 8.63
CA LYS A 122 8.31 -5.25 8.19
C LYS A 122 8.44 -5.13 6.66
N HIS A 123 7.56 -4.33 6.09
CA HIS A 123 7.57 -4.01 4.67
C HIS A 123 8.25 -2.68 4.43
N GLY A 124 9.35 -2.67 3.69
CA GLY A 124 10.08 -1.46 3.34
C GLY A 124 10.11 -1.20 1.83
N ARG A 125 10.66 -0.05 1.44
CA ARG A 125 10.81 0.35 0.03
C ARG A 125 11.54 -0.68 -0.84
N PHE A 126 12.45 -1.44 -0.25
CA PHE A 126 13.28 -2.42 -0.95
C PHE A 126 12.81 -3.88 -0.77
N GLY A 127 11.67 -4.09 -0.13
CA GLY A 127 11.11 -5.40 0.11
C GLY A 127 10.85 -5.69 1.58
N VAL A 128 10.64 -6.96 1.89
CA VAL A 128 10.35 -7.44 3.24
C VAL A 128 11.66 -7.63 4.01
N PHE A 129 11.68 -7.18 5.27
CA PHE A 129 12.82 -7.34 6.16
C PHE A 129 12.36 -7.62 7.59
N ALA A 130 13.21 -8.26 8.38
CA ALA A 130 12.99 -8.42 9.80
C ALA A 130 13.52 -7.19 10.54
N ALA A 131 12.70 -6.58 11.38
CA ALA A 131 13.07 -5.47 12.25
C ALA A 131 12.89 -5.85 13.71
N CYS A 132 13.75 -5.31 14.56
CA CYS A 132 13.60 -5.51 16.00
C CYS A 132 12.37 -4.78 16.54
N THR A 133 11.55 -5.46 17.34
CA THR A 133 10.38 -4.86 18.02
C THR A 133 10.78 -3.82 19.07
N GLY A 134 12.05 -3.71 19.42
CA GLY A 134 12.61 -2.69 20.30
C GLY A 134 12.86 -1.33 19.64
N TYR A 135 12.39 -1.09 18.42
CA TYR A 135 12.46 0.23 17.80
C TYR A 135 11.61 1.25 18.62
N PRO A 136 12.06 2.49 18.80
CA PRO A 136 13.23 3.17 18.21
C PRO A 136 14.57 2.96 18.95
N GLU A 137 14.59 2.34 20.12
CA GLU A 137 15.80 2.10 20.92
C GLU A 137 16.79 1.16 20.21
N CYS A 138 16.26 0.07 19.64
CA CYS A 138 17.07 -0.87 18.85
C CYS A 138 16.68 -0.81 17.36
N LYS A 139 17.58 -0.29 16.55
CA LYS A 139 17.41 -0.16 15.09
C LYS A 139 17.96 -1.35 14.30
N ASN A 140 18.04 -2.53 14.93
CA ASN A 140 18.58 -3.71 14.25
C ASN A 140 17.58 -4.23 13.22
N THR A 141 18.05 -4.47 11.99
CA THR A 141 17.26 -5.03 10.90
C THR A 141 18.05 -6.12 10.19
N LYS A 142 17.37 -7.16 9.74
CA LYS A 142 17.92 -8.23 8.91
C LYS A 142 17.09 -8.36 7.63
N PRO A 143 17.69 -8.50 6.46
CA PRO A 143 16.93 -8.80 5.25
C PRO A 143 16.30 -10.19 5.38
N LEU A 144 14.99 -10.28 5.17
CA LEU A 144 14.31 -11.57 5.00
C LEU A 144 14.55 -12.05 3.57
N VAL A 145 15.55 -12.89 3.41
CA VAL A 145 15.99 -13.36 2.10
C VAL A 145 15.46 -14.76 1.89
N GLN A 146 14.63 -14.96 0.89
CA GLN A 146 14.18 -16.29 0.52
C GLN A 146 15.37 -17.09 -0.06
N SER A 147 15.85 -18.08 0.67
CA SER A 147 16.79 -19.07 0.16
C SER A 147 16.08 -19.94 -0.88
N ILE A 148 16.72 -20.17 -2.00
CA ILE A 148 16.22 -21.11 -3.03
C ILE A 148 16.75 -22.55 -2.80
N ASN A 149 17.30 -22.83 -1.62
CA ASN A 149 17.88 -24.13 -1.25
C ASN A 149 19.02 -24.61 -2.17
N VAL A 150 19.72 -23.69 -2.83
CA VAL A 150 20.90 -23.96 -3.63
C VAL A 150 22.11 -23.37 -2.94
N LYS A 151 23.18 -24.18 -2.82
CA LYS A 151 24.44 -23.73 -2.22
C LYS A 151 25.34 -23.07 -3.25
N CYS A 152 26.03 -22.02 -2.83
CA CYS A 152 27.02 -21.33 -3.67
C CYS A 152 28.24 -22.24 -3.94
N PRO A 153 28.58 -22.49 -5.20
CA PRO A 153 29.72 -23.39 -5.53
C PRO A 153 31.08 -22.83 -5.08
N LYS A 154 31.17 -21.52 -4.81
CA LYS A 154 32.44 -20.88 -4.38
C LYS A 154 32.63 -20.85 -2.86
N CYS A 155 31.56 -20.70 -2.06
CA CYS A 155 31.71 -20.51 -0.61
C CYS A 155 30.75 -21.35 0.23
N GLY A 156 29.89 -22.20 -0.37
CA GLY A 156 28.96 -23.08 0.33
C GLY A 156 27.76 -22.38 1.00
N LYS A 157 27.69 -21.05 0.98
CA LYS A 157 26.58 -20.28 1.54
C LYS A 157 25.35 -20.36 0.63
N ASP A 158 24.17 -20.02 1.15
CA ASP A 158 22.92 -20.10 0.39
C ASP A 158 22.87 -19.09 -0.75
N ILE A 159 22.27 -19.49 -1.87
CA ILE A 159 21.87 -18.57 -2.93
C ILE A 159 20.47 -18.06 -2.59
N VAL A 160 20.28 -16.76 -2.71
CA VAL A 160 19.12 -16.02 -2.26
C VAL A 160 18.57 -15.12 -3.35
N ALA A 161 17.24 -14.99 -3.39
CA ALA A 161 16.59 -14.04 -4.29
C ALA A 161 16.76 -12.61 -3.76
N ARG A 162 17.25 -11.71 -4.61
CA ARG A 162 17.41 -10.28 -4.33
C ARG A 162 16.67 -9.44 -5.37
N LYS A 163 16.21 -8.23 -5.01
CA LYS A 163 15.63 -7.28 -5.96
C LYS A 163 16.65 -6.19 -6.29
N SER A 164 16.83 -5.91 -7.57
CA SER A 164 17.63 -4.77 -8.04
C SER A 164 16.89 -3.44 -7.78
N LYS A 165 17.58 -2.31 -7.88
CA LYS A 165 16.97 -0.96 -7.79
C LYS A 165 15.85 -0.73 -8.82
N LYS A 166 15.85 -1.48 -9.92
CA LYS A 166 14.83 -1.45 -10.98
C LYS A 166 13.72 -2.48 -10.79
N GLY A 167 13.61 -3.12 -9.61
CA GLY A 167 12.58 -4.10 -9.28
C GLY A 167 12.79 -5.52 -9.85
N ARG A 168 13.83 -5.76 -10.65
CA ARG A 168 14.10 -7.10 -11.22
C ARG A 168 14.66 -8.03 -10.16
N VAL A 169 14.11 -9.25 -10.07
CA VAL A 169 14.63 -10.30 -9.21
C VAL A 169 15.88 -10.91 -9.85
N PHE A 170 16.93 -11.07 -9.07
CA PHE A 170 18.14 -11.80 -9.43
C PHE A 170 18.60 -12.68 -8.26
N TYR A 171 19.37 -13.70 -8.57
CA TYR A 171 19.86 -14.64 -7.57
C TYR A 171 21.33 -14.36 -7.28
N GLY A 172 21.68 -14.30 -6.01
CA GLY A 172 23.03 -14.01 -5.57
C GLY A 172 23.41 -14.79 -4.33
N CYS A 173 24.70 -14.97 -4.10
CA CYS A 173 25.19 -15.60 -2.89
C CYS A 173 24.91 -14.73 -1.65
N SER A 174 24.43 -15.33 -0.56
CA SER A 174 24.19 -14.63 0.70
C SER A 174 25.47 -14.07 1.34
N GLY A 175 26.61 -14.58 0.97
CA GLY A 175 27.94 -14.13 1.42
C GLY A 175 28.63 -13.15 0.49
N TYR A 176 27.96 -12.64 -0.54
CA TYR A 176 28.52 -11.58 -1.38
C TYR A 176 28.35 -10.21 -0.67
N PRO A 177 29.42 -9.41 -0.56
CA PRO A 177 29.40 -8.09 0.04
C PRO A 177 28.51 -7.11 -0.69
#